data_4c3924aab3c08f1ae843f68bb9750529
#
_entry.id   4c3924aab3c08f1ae843f68bb9750529
#
_cell.length_a   1.000
_cell.length_b   1.000
_cell.length_c   1.000
_cell.angle_alpha   90.00
_cell.angle_beta   90.00
_cell.angle_gamma   90.00
#
_symmetry.space_group_name_H-M   'P 1'
#
loop_
_entity.id
_entity.type
_entity.pdbx_description
1 polymer ?
#
loop_
_entity_poly.entity_id
_entity_poly.type
_entity_poly.pdbx_seq_one_letter_code
_entity_poly.pdbx_strand_id
1 'polypeptide(L)'
;VAVFHPRIPDEIWPEGATRPSNAPELTFRRYLEDALADAPWIVVQNLLIQDPYRIGTREIDFLVIDPTRGMITIEVKGGDYRFHPDHGWHRRVRDEIRRDERGAPKQANDSMFALVRALASHALHSPQRPPYLHGWLLALVDADIDKNSLPPDAHGRVIDAPRCRDPAQLLSDIESQFELMRLGFPDVVCGQDSCVGDLVRRHILPETRSRLGVRDEIQNARVIETDVLRPIRGVMEAVHDMDQLAIEGYPGTGKTYAALYRARRDLADGHRTLVLCYNIPLAASLTAALAAKPVRANTPIEELRARNCVVARFHAMAMIAAETRGATPDPAAPEYYEVLVDALESVAKDGAFGVFDSII
;
A
#
# COMPACT_ATOMS: atom_id res chain seq x y z
N VAL A 1 23.73 9.49 6.12
CA VAL A 1 22.48 9.90 5.46
C VAL A 1 21.59 8.70 5.36
N ALA A 2 20.35 8.81 5.85
CA ALA A 2 19.39 7.72 5.78
C ALA A 2 18.97 7.42 4.32
N VAL A 3 18.72 6.15 4.03
CA VAL A 3 18.27 5.70 2.71
C VAL A 3 16.80 5.29 2.79
N PHE A 4 15.95 5.97 2.03
CA PHE A 4 14.51 5.70 1.99
C PHE A 4 14.12 4.82 0.79
N HIS A 5 13.26 3.83 1.05
CA HIS A 5 12.69 2.94 0.03
C HIS A 5 11.16 2.91 0.11
N PRO A 6 10.43 2.96 -1.01
CA PRO A 6 10.96 3.33 -2.33
C PRO A 6 11.44 4.79 -2.34
N ARG A 7 12.36 5.10 -3.24
CA ARG A 7 12.65 6.49 -3.56
C ARG A 7 11.43 7.03 -4.31
N ILE A 8 10.70 7.95 -3.69
CA ILE A 8 9.59 8.64 -4.35
C ILE A 8 10.19 9.87 -5.03
N PRO A 9 10.11 9.99 -6.36
CA PRO A 9 10.49 11.22 -7.04
C PRO A 9 9.59 12.38 -6.55
N ASP A 10 10.17 13.56 -6.33
CA ASP A 10 9.47 14.76 -5.86
C ASP A 10 8.31 15.21 -6.77
N GLU A 11 8.20 14.67 -7.98
CA GLU A 11 7.27 15.06 -9.03
C GLU A 11 5.92 14.36 -9.01
N ILE A 12 5.66 13.41 -8.08
CA ILE A 12 4.43 12.57 -8.15
C ILE A 12 3.16 13.31 -7.71
N TRP A 13 3.26 14.47 -7.03
CA TRP A 13 2.09 15.19 -6.57
C TRP A 13 2.10 16.64 -7.06
N PRO A 14 1.29 16.99 -8.09
CA PRO A 14 1.10 18.38 -8.47
C PRO A 14 0.38 19.16 -7.33
N GLU A 15 0.82 20.40 -7.11
CA GLU A 15 0.14 21.31 -6.19
C GLU A 15 -1.35 21.38 -6.52
N GLY A 16 -2.20 21.17 -5.52
CA GLY A 16 -3.66 21.23 -5.65
C GLY A 16 -4.39 19.89 -5.79
N ALA A 17 -3.70 18.75 -5.80
CA ALA A 17 -4.34 17.44 -5.75
C ALA A 17 -5.02 17.21 -4.38
N THR A 18 -6.25 16.71 -4.39
CA THR A 18 -6.98 16.29 -3.19
C THR A 18 -6.12 15.30 -2.40
N ARG A 19 -5.93 15.54 -1.09
CA ARG A 19 -5.10 14.70 -0.22
C ARG A 19 -5.53 13.24 -0.33
N PRO A 20 -4.64 12.33 -0.76
CA PRO A 20 -4.95 10.90 -0.78
C PRO A 20 -5.15 10.36 0.65
N SER A 21 -5.76 9.20 0.76
CA SER A 21 -5.99 8.53 2.05
C SER A 21 -4.71 8.26 2.86
N ASN A 22 -3.55 8.27 2.20
CA ASN A 22 -2.21 8.10 2.80
C ASN A 22 -1.50 9.43 3.11
N ALA A 23 -2.22 10.56 3.20
CA ALA A 23 -1.61 11.85 3.53
C ALA A 23 -0.84 11.90 4.87
N PRO A 24 -1.30 11.22 5.95
CA PRO A 24 -0.57 11.14 7.19
C PRO A 24 0.80 10.50 7.03
N GLU A 25 0.90 9.40 6.27
CA GLU A 25 2.15 8.69 6.02
C GLU A 25 3.12 9.54 5.21
N LEU A 26 2.63 10.29 4.20
CA LEU A 26 3.47 11.21 3.42
C LEU A 26 3.98 12.37 4.28
N THR A 27 3.14 12.88 5.19
CA THR A 27 3.54 13.92 6.14
C THR A 27 4.61 13.40 7.08
N PHE A 28 4.41 12.21 7.65
CA PHE A 28 5.37 11.59 8.57
C PHE A 28 6.69 11.23 7.87
N ARG A 29 6.65 10.83 6.60
CA ARG A 29 7.85 10.60 5.81
C ARG A 29 8.77 11.82 5.78
N ARG A 30 8.23 13.01 5.53
CA ARG A 30 9.02 14.26 5.53
C ARG A 30 9.66 14.51 6.89
N TYR A 31 8.92 14.30 7.97
CA TYR A 31 9.47 14.43 9.33
C TYR A 31 10.60 13.44 9.59
N LEU A 32 10.48 12.20 9.09
CA LEU A 32 11.55 11.22 9.17
C LEU A 32 12.76 11.59 8.32
N GLU A 33 12.56 12.12 7.11
CA GLU A 33 13.64 12.57 6.23
C GLU A 33 14.47 13.67 6.91
N ASP A 34 13.80 14.64 7.55
CA ASP A 34 14.47 15.71 8.32
C ASP A 34 15.17 15.16 9.56
N ALA A 35 14.50 14.29 10.33
CA ALA A 35 15.04 13.75 11.58
C ALA A 35 16.24 12.82 11.38
N LEU A 36 16.24 12.05 10.28
CA LEU A 36 17.24 11.03 10.01
C LEU A 36 18.28 11.47 8.96
N ALA A 37 18.36 12.76 8.65
CA ALA A 37 19.22 13.29 7.60
C ALA A 37 20.70 12.84 7.76
N ASP A 38 21.20 12.76 8.99
CA ASP A 38 22.57 12.37 9.30
C ASP A 38 22.72 10.93 9.84
N ALA A 39 21.60 10.21 10.03
CA ALA A 39 21.62 8.84 10.53
C ALA A 39 21.96 7.85 9.39
N PRO A 40 22.83 6.84 9.61
CA PRO A 40 23.16 5.83 8.61
C PRO A 40 22.10 4.70 8.57
N TRP A 41 20.83 5.05 8.59
CA TRP A 41 19.73 4.12 8.73
C TRP A 41 19.02 3.88 7.39
N ILE A 42 18.21 2.83 7.35
CA ILE A 42 17.39 2.48 6.19
C ILE A 42 15.92 2.61 6.62
N VAL A 43 15.13 3.29 5.82
CA VAL A 43 13.69 3.44 6.04
C VAL A 43 12.94 2.81 4.88
N VAL A 44 12.04 1.87 5.18
CA VAL A 44 11.18 1.24 4.18
C VAL A 44 9.74 1.66 4.47
N GLN A 45 9.10 2.28 3.50
CA GLN A 45 7.72 2.71 3.57
C GLN A 45 6.80 1.71 2.87
N ASN A 46 5.62 1.45 3.44
CA ASN A 46 4.58 0.57 2.88
C ASN A 46 5.12 -0.84 2.59
N LEU A 47 5.85 -1.41 3.54
CA LEU A 47 6.36 -2.76 3.42
C LEU A 47 5.24 -3.78 3.57
N LEU A 48 4.99 -4.55 2.52
CA LEU A 48 4.06 -5.68 2.55
C LEU A 48 4.79 -6.94 3.00
N ILE A 49 4.31 -7.55 4.07
CA ILE A 49 4.83 -8.81 4.59
C ILE A 49 3.76 -9.89 4.60
N GLN A 50 4.16 -11.11 4.36
CA GLN A 50 3.32 -12.30 4.53
C GLN A 50 3.65 -12.94 5.88
N ASP A 51 2.70 -12.97 6.79
CA ASP A 51 2.85 -13.68 8.06
C ASP A 51 2.77 -15.20 7.79
N PRO A 52 3.84 -15.98 8.07
CA PRO A 52 3.85 -17.40 7.76
C PRO A 52 2.81 -18.22 8.54
N TYR A 53 2.24 -17.66 9.60
CA TYR A 53 1.25 -18.31 10.46
C TYR A 53 -0.17 -17.78 10.30
N ARG A 54 -0.40 -16.80 9.41
CA ARG A 54 -1.72 -16.22 9.18
C ARG A 54 -1.96 -16.04 7.68
N ILE A 55 -3.21 -16.25 7.27
CA ILE A 55 -3.63 -15.99 5.89
C ILE A 55 -3.71 -14.47 5.68
N GLY A 56 -3.07 -13.98 4.62
CA GLY A 56 -3.09 -12.60 4.19
C GLY A 56 -1.76 -11.87 4.36
N THR A 57 -1.68 -10.72 3.71
CA THR A 57 -0.55 -9.79 3.82
C THR A 57 -0.83 -8.75 4.90
N ARG A 58 0.23 -8.29 5.57
CA ARG A 58 0.19 -7.13 6.45
C ARG A 58 1.01 -6.01 5.82
N GLU A 59 0.54 -4.81 5.98
CA GLU A 59 1.26 -3.60 5.63
C GLU A 59 1.91 -3.04 6.89
N ILE A 60 3.14 -2.59 6.74
CA ILE A 60 3.89 -1.81 7.72
C ILE A 60 4.05 -0.42 7.12
N ASP A 61 3.49 0.61 7.76
CA ASP A 61 3.54 1.97 7.24
C ASP A 61 4.99 2.43 7.08
N PHE A 62 5.79 2.27 8.15
CA PHE A 62 7.25 2.50 8.11
C PHE A 62 8.01 1.44 8.87
N LEU A 63 9.10 0.99 8.29
CA LEU A 63 10.12 0.17 8.94
C LEU A 63 11.42 0.98 8.98
N VAL A 64 11.84 1.37 10.18
CA VAL A 64 13.13 2.03 10.44
C VAL A 64 14.14 0.98 10.84
N ILE A 65 15.26 0.94 10.15
CA ILE A 65 16.30 -0.07 10.31
C ILE A 65 17.62 0.60 10.67
N ASP A 66 18.15 0.27 11.83
CA ASP A 66 19.55 0.48 12.13
C ASP A 66 20.33 -0.80 11.81
N PRO A 67 21.21 -0.80 10.79
CA PRO A 67 21.94 -2.00 10.39
C PRO A 67 22.82 -2.61 11.47
N THR A 68 23.09 -1.84 12.54
CA THR A 68 23.97 -2.26 13.64
C THR A 68 23.22 -2.72 14.89
N ARG A 69 21.92 -2.39 15.01
CA ARG A 69 21.13 -2.68 16.21
C ARG A 69 19.88 -3.50 15.93
N GLY A 70 19.05 -3.09 15.01
CA GLY A 70 17.76 -3.75 14.81
C GLY A 70 16.77 -2.95 14.00
N MET A 71 15.48 -3.19 14.26
CA MET A 71 14.38 -2.66 13.45
C MET A 71 13.23 -2.17 14.32
N ILE A 72 12.58 -1.10 13.89
CA ILE A 72 11.38 -0.54 14.53
C ILE A 72 10.31 -0.38 13.48
N THR A 73 9.15 -0.98 13.70
CA THR A 73 7.94 -0.72 12.90
C THR A 73 7.23 0.51 13.45
N ILE A 74 6.79 1.41 12.58
CA ILE A 74 6.05 2.61 12.96
C ILE A 74 4.71 2.59 12.24
N GLU A 75 3.63 2.55 13.00
CA GLU A 75 2.26 2.75 12.53
C GLU A 75 1.95 4.25 12.56
N VAL A 76 1.33 4.78 11.51
CA VAL A 76 1.01 6.21 11.39
C VAL A 76 -0.50 6.41 11.41
N LYS A 77 -0.96 7.31 12.26
CA LYS A 77 -2.37 7.71 12.30
C LYS A 77 -2.50 9.22 12.15
N GLY A 78 -3.41 9.62 11.29
CA GLY A 78 -3.78 11.02 11.09
C GLY A 78 -5.15 11.36 11.65
N GLY A 79 -5.41 12.67 11.75
CA GLY A 79 -6.64 13.23 12.29
C GLY A 79 -6.69 13.20 13.81
N ASP A 80 -7.86 13.47 14.38
CA ASP A 80 -8.08 13.51 15.84
C ASP A 80 -8.19 12.07 16.38
N TYR A 81 -7.02 11.44 16.61
CA TYR A 81 -6.89 10.08 17.11
C TYR A 81 -6.57 10.11 18.60
N ARG A 82 -7.38 9.42 19.43
CA ARG A 82 -7.32 9.51 20.88
C ARG A 82 -7.53 8.16 21.55
N PHE A 83 -7.12 8.09 22.81
CA PHE A 83 -7.47 7.00 23.71
C PHE A 83 -8.46 7.47 24.77
N HIS A 84 -9.45 6.64 25.09
CA HIS A 84 -10.37 6.85 26.20
C HIS A 84 -10.55 5.52 26.97
N PRO A 85 -10.49 5.53 28.31
CA PRO A 85 -10.58 4.29 29.12
C PRO A 85 -11.81 3.43 28.79
N ASP A 86 -12.98 4.05 28.58
CA ASP A 86 -14.23 3.33 28.32
C ASP A 86 -14.42 2.93 26.84
N HIS A 87 -13.80 3.65 25.92
CA HIS A 87 -14.02 3.50 24.48
C HIS A 87 -12.81 2.92 23.76
N GLY A 88 -11.64 2.85 24.43
CA GLY A 88 -10.38 2.46 23.82
C GLY A 88 -9.86 3.50 22.81
N TRP A 89 -9.09 3.05 21.87
CA TRP A 89 -8.59 3.89 20.78
C TRP A 89 -9.71 4.22 19.81
N HIS A 90 -9.84 5.49 19.46
CA HIS A 90 -10.89 5.99 18.57
C HIS A 90 -10.41 7.19 17.76
N ARG A 91 -11.06 7.41 16.63
CA ARG A 91 -10.86 8.57 15.79
C ARG A 91 -12.12 9.44 15.82
N ARG A 92 -11.96 10.72 16.02
CA ARG A 92 -13.04 11.67 15.86
C ARG A 92 -13.09 12.13 14.41
N VAL A 93 -14.24 11.90 13.76
CA VAL A 93 -14.51 12.35 12.40
C VAL A 93 -15.73 13.28 12.48
N ARG A 94 -15.52 14.59 12.36
CA ARG A 94 -16.54 15.62 12.65
C ARG A 94 -17.07 15.46 14.08
N ASP A 95 -18.36 15.16 14.26
CA ASP A 95 -18.99 14.97 15.56
C ASP A 95 -19.17 13.48 15.95
N GLU A 96 -18.74 12.58 15.09
CA GLU A 96 -18.82 11.14 15.35
C GLU A 96 -17.52 10.56 15.92
N ILE A 97 -17.67 9.72 16.94
CA ILE A 97 -16.57 8.91 17.49
C ILE A 97 -16.59 7.56 16.79
N ARG A 98 -15.58 7.29 15.98
CA ARG A 98 -15.38 5.98 15.34
C ARG A 98 -14.33 5.19 16.11
N ARG A 99 -14.77 4.12 16.74
CA ARG A 99 -13.87 3.22 17.46
C ARG A 99 -12.93 2.51 16.49
N ASP A 100 -11.64 2.48 16.84
CA ASP A 100 -10.69 1.59 16.19
C ASP A 100 -10.69 0.25 16.92
N GLU A 101 -11.44 -0.71 16.41
CA GLU A 101 -11.65 -2.02 17.04
C GLU A 101 -10.35 -2.78 17.29
N ARG A 102 -9.35 -2.56 16.45
CA ARG A 102 -8.03 -3.20 16.59
C ARG A 102 -7.09 -2.41 17.48
N GLY A 103 -7.23 -1.09 17.52
CA GLY A 103 -6.31 -0.16 18.17
C GLY A 103 -4.95 -0.05 17.48
N ALA A 104 -4.51 1.17 17.18
CA ALA A 104 -3.24 1.39 16.48
C ALA A 104 -2.02 0.79 17.19
N PRO A 105 -1.88 0.84 18.54
CA PRO A 105 -0.78 0.17 19.22
C PRO A 105 -0.72 -1.34 18.96
N LYS A 106 -1.89 -1.98 18.93
CA LYS A 106 -1.97 -3.41 18.62
C LYS A 106 -1.64 -3.69 17.16
N GLN A 107 -2.02 -2.81 16.23
CA GLN A 107 -1.66 -2.93 14.83
C GLN A 107 -0.13 -2.88 14.66
N ALA A 108 0.53 -1.87 15.25
CA ALA A 108 1.98 -1.72 15.22
C ALA A 108 2.71 -2.94 15.82
N ASN A 109 2.27 -3.40 16.99
CA ASN A 109 2.83 -4.55 17.67
C ASN A 109 2.64 -5.86 16.86
N ASP A 110 1.44 -6.10 16.33
CA ASP A 110 1.13 -7.28 15.50
C ASP A 110 1.95 -7.28 14.20
N SER A 111 2.18 -6.11 13.59
CA SER A 111 2.99 -5.95 12.38
C SER A 111 4.47 -6.22 12.67
N MET A 112 4.99 -5.74 13.80
CA MET A 112 6.34 -6.05 14.26
C MET A 112 6.54 -7.55 14.46
N PHE A 113 5.64 -8.23 15.17
CA PHE A 113 5.75 -9.68 15.36
C PHE A 113 5.58 -10.49 14.07
N ALA A 114 4.76 -10.01 13.13
CA ALA A 114 4.64 -10.63 11.82
C ALA A 114 5.95 -10.52 11.03
N LEU A 115 6.63 -9.36 11.07
CA LEU A 115 7.95 -9.18 10.47
C LEU A 115 8.98 -10.12 11.08
N VAL A 116 9.05 -10.21 12.42
CA VAL A 116 9.97 -11.11 13.12
C VAL A 116 9.74 -12.57 12.70
N ARG A 117 8.49 -13.02 12.61
CA ARG A 117 8.16 -14.38 12.16
C ARG A 117 8.52 -14.62 10.69
N ALA A 118 8.25 -13.64 9.83
CA ALA A 118 8.62 -13.73 8.42
C ALA A 118 10.13 -13.85 8.24
N LEU A 119 10.91 -13.03 8.93
CA LEU A 119 12.36 -13.10 8.89
C LEU A 119 12.90 -14.40 9.51
N ALA A 120 12.31 -14.89 10.60
CA ALA A 120 12.71 -16.14 11.21
C ALA A 120 12.53 -17.35 10.28
N SER A 121 11.47 -17.36 9.47
CA SER A 121 11.22 -18.42 8.50
C SER A 121 12.28 -18.50 7.39
N HIS A 122 12.94 -17.38 7.08
CA HIS A 122 13.98 -17.31 6.04
C HIS A 122 15.40 -17.40 6.60
N ALA A 123 15.63 -16.86 7.79
CA ALA A 123 16.98 -16.72 8.37
C ALA A 123 17.35 -17.84 9.34
N LEU A 124 16.53 -18.87 9.48
CA LEU A 124 16.75 -20.04 10.35
C LEU A 124 17.01 -19.69 11.83
N HIS A 125 16.47 -18.60 12.33
CA HIS A 125 16.50 -18.24 13.75
C HIS A 125 15.12 -18.43 14.41
N SER A 126 15.12 -18.55 15.74
CA SER A 126 13.85 -18.61 16.48
C SER A 126 13.14 -17.25 16.50
N PRO A 127 11.83 -17.20 16.19
CA PRO A 127 11.06 -15.98 16.30
C PRO A 127 10.88 -15.48 17.73
N GLN A 128 11.10 -16.34 18.73
CA GLN A 128 11.07 -16.00 20.15
C GLN A 128 12.37 -15.31 20.62
N ARG A 129 13.48 -15.55 19.92
CA ARG A 129 14.80 -14.97 20.22
C ARG A 129 15.49 -14.55 18.92
N PRO A 130 15.00 -13.50 18.27
CA PRO A 130 15.66 -12.98 17.08
C PRO A 130 17.02 -12.38 17.48
N PRO A 131 18.05 -12.52 16.64
CA PRO A 131 19.39 -12.02 16.92
C PRO A 131 19.55 -10.51 16.65
N TYR A 132 18.46 -9.74 16.75
CA TYR A 132 18.42 -8.31 16.56
C TYR A 132 17.36 -7.66 17.46
N LEU A 133 17.55 -6.38 17.79
CA LEU A 133 16.54 -5.60 18.50
C LEU A 133 15.32 -5.38 17.59
N HIS A 134 14.14 -5.46 18.18
CA HIS A 134 12.88 -5.25 17.44
C HIS A 134 11.84 -4.59 18.33
N GLY A 135 11.11 -3.65 17.77
CA GLY A 135 10.11 -2.92 18.51
C GLY A 135 9.13 -2.20 17.58
N TRP A 136 8.24 -1.46 18.21
CA TRP A 136 7.22 -0.71 17.49
C TRP A 136 7.00 0.67 18.13
N LEU A 137 6.56 1.62 17.30
CA LEU A 137 6.11 2.96 17.68
C LEU A 137 4.78 3.26 16.99
N LEU A 138 4.03 4.18 17.56
CA LEU A 138 2.84 4.78 16.99
C LEU A 138 3.09 6.27 16.80
N ALA A 139 2.99 6.78 15.59
CA ALA A 139 3.09 8.19 15.26
C ALA A 139 1.70 8.80 15.00
N LEU A 140 1.37 9.84 15.75
CA LEU A 140 0.12 10.59 15.65
C LEU A 140 0.43 11.98 15.07
N VAL A 141 0.41 12.09 13.75
CA VAL A 141 0.92 13.27 13.04
C VAL A 141 0.08 14.53 13.20
N ASP A 142 -1.20 14.38 13.59
CA ASP A 142 -2.14 15.49 13.74
C ASP A 142 -2.66 15.66 15.17
N ALA A 143 -2.40 14.73 16.08
CA ALA A 143 -2.92 14.74 17.44
C ALA A 143 -1.85 15.05 18.47
N ASP A 144 -2.18 15.93 19.42
CA ASP A 144 -1.41 16.16 20.65
C ASP A 144 -2.03 15.32 21.78
N ILE A 145 -1.21 14.59 22.53
CA ILE A 145 -1.69 13.65 23.55
C ILE A 145 -1.07 13.92 24.91
N ASP A 146 -1.92 14.02 25.92
CA ASP A 146 -1.44 13.93 27.30
C ASP A 146 -0.93 12.51 27.58
N LYS A 147 0.37 12.40 27.80
CA LYS A 147 1.06 11.12 28.06
C LYS A 147 0.52 10.38 29.28
N ASN A 148 -0.04 11.12 30.25
CA ASN A 148 -0.62 10.52 31.46
C ASN A 148 -1.97 9.83 31.18
N SER A 149 -2.59 10.14 30.04
CA SER A 149 -3.84 9.52 29.62
C SER A 149 -3.66 8.25 28.78
N LEU A 150 -2.41 7.89 28.45
CA LEU A 150 -2.12 6.70 27.65
C LEU A 150 -2.25 5.40 28.47
N PRO A 151 -2.70 4.31 27.85
CA PRO A 151 -2.67 3.01 28.49
C PRO A 151 -1.21 2.54 28.70
N PRO A 152 -0.93 1.71 29.72
CA PRO A 152 0.43 1.34 30.11
C PRO A 152 1.27 0.72 28.98
N ASP A 153 0.66 -0.02 28.09
CA ASP A 153 1.32 -0.67 26.94
C ASP A 153 1.73 0.31 25.82
N ALA A 154 1.16 1.52 25.83
CA ALA A 154 1.48 2.58 24.87
C ALA A 154 2.47 3.62 25.44
N HIS A 155 2.78 3.56 26.74
CA HIS A 155 3.73 4.49 27.37
C HIS A 155 5.11 4.37 26.71
N GLY A 156 5.71 5.51 26.36
CA GLY A 156 7.02 5.58 25.71
C GLY A 156 7.04 5.08 24.25
N ARG A 157 5.88 4.71 23.69
CA ARG A 157 5.74 4.19 22.31
C ARG A 157 4.88 5.05 21.41
N VAL A 158 4.31 6.14 21.92
CA VAL A 158 3.48 7.08 21.14
C VAL A 158 4.26 8.38 20.96
N ILE A 159 4.37 8.80 19.71
CA ILE A 159 4.96 10.06 19.28
C ILE A 159 3.81 10.93 18.78
N ASP A 160 3.51 12.01 19.47
CA ASP A 160 2.45 12.96 19.14
C ASP A 160 2.89 14.00 18.10
N ALA A 161 1.95 14.81 17.63
CA ALA A 161 2.21 15.76 16.57
C ALA A 161 3.32 16.77 16.86
N PRO A 162 3.44 17.39 18.04
CA PRO A 162 4.56 18.26 18.36
C PRO A 162 5.92 17.58 18.24
N ARG A 163 6.03 16.34 18.71
CA ARG A 163 7.28 15.55 18.67
C ARG A 163 7.59 15.03 17.28
N CYS A 164 6.59 14.67 16.49
CA CYS A 164 6.78 14.31 15.07
C CYS A 164 7.38 15.46 14.26
N ARG A 165 6.99 16.71 14.57
CA ARG A 165 7.42 17.92 13.83
C ARG A 165 8.80 18.43 14.24
N ASP A 166 9.31 18.02 15.38
CA ASP A 166 10.64 18.38 15.87
C ASP A 166 11.64 17.27 15.49
N PRO A 167 12.54 17.50 14.51
CA PRO A 167 13.47 16.47 14.05
C PRO A 167 14.35 15.91 15.15
N ALA A 168 14.82 16.74 16.08
CA ALA A 168 15.68 16.31 17.17
C ALA A 168 14.92 15.43 18.17
N GLN A 169 13.67 15.80 18.47
CA GLN A 169 12.82 15.05 19.36
C GLN A 169 12.38 13.72 18.73
N LEU A 170 12.02 13.72 17.44
CA LEU A 170 11.66 12.50 16.72
C LEU A 170 12.81 11.49 16.67
N LEU A 171 14.02 11.97 16.37
CA LEU A 171 15.22 11.13 16.42
C LEU A 171 15.45 10.59 17.84
N SER A 172 15.35 11.45 18.87
CA SER A 172 15.50 11.05 20.28
C SER A 172 14.50 9.98 20.70
N ASP A 173 13.25 10.06 20.21
CA ASP A 173 12.22 9.09 20.52
C ASP A 173 12.52 7.72 19.89
N ILE A 174 12.99 7.70 18.66
CA ILE A 174 13.39 6.46 17.97
C ILE A 174 14.62 5.87 18.66
N GLU A 175 15.62 6.68 19.01
CA GLU A 175 16.82 6.25 19.77
C GLU A 175 16.44 5.68 21.14
N SER A 176 15.55 6.35 21.86
CA SER A 176 15.08 5.90 23.18
C SER A 176 14.40 4.53 23.09
N GLN A 177 13.70 4.26 21.98
CA GLN A 177 13.10 2.95 21.76
C GLN A 177 14.15 1.87 21.56
N PHE A 178 15.24 2.13 20.83
CA PHE A 178 16.36 1.19 20.72
C PHE A 178 17.01 0.91 22.07
N GLU A 179 17.21 1.92 22.92
CA GLU A 179 17.76 1.74 24.26
C GLU A 179 16.82 0.93 25.16
N LEU A 180 15.52 1.17 25.13
CA LEU A 180 14.54 0.36 25.87
C LEU A 180 14.57 -1.12 25.43
N MET A 181 14.67 -1.37 24.14
CA MET A 181 14.77 -2.74 23.62
C MET A 181 16.06 -3.41 24.07
N ARG A 182 17.17 -2.69 24.11
CA ARG A 182 18.46 -3.20 24.56
C ARG A 182 18.42 -3.64 26.03
N LEU A 183 17.69 -2.92 26.87
CA LEU A 183 17.47 -3.33 28.26
C LEU A 183 16.67 -4.62 28.39
N GLY A 184 15.69 -4.81 27.48
CA GLY A 184 14.85 -6.02 27.42
C GLY A 184 15.53 -7.24 26.77
N PHE A 185 16.55 -7.01 25.93
CA PHE A 185 17.26 -8.04 25.16
C PHE A 185 18.78 -7.87 25.27
N PRO A 186 19.36 -8.04 26.46
CA PRO A 186 20.80 -7.78 26.71
C PRO A 186 21.73 -8.71 25.93
N ASP A 187 21.26 -9.89 25.51
CA ASP A 187 22.04 -10.90 24.78
C ASP A 187 22.11 -10.64 23.27
N VAL A 188 21.41 -9.64 22.76
CA VAL A 188 21.42 -9.30 21.34
C VAL A 188 22.72 -8.59 20.98
N VAL A 189 23.42 -9.12 19.99
CA VAL A 189 24.66 -8.52 19.47
C VAL A 189 24.33 -7.25 18.68
N CYS A 190 24.90 -6.13 19.12
CA CYS A 190 24.82 -4.84 18.45
C CYS A 190 26.18 -4.40 17.93
N GLY A 191 26.19 -3.52 16.94
CA GLY A 191 27.41 -3.02 16.31
C GLY A 191 27.68 -3.64 14.94
N GLN A 192 28.93 -3.61 14.49
CA GLN A 192 29.31 -4.09 13.16
C GLN A 192 29.10 -5.61 12.96
N ASP A 193 29.10 -6.36 14.03
CA ASP A 193 28.87 -7.81 14.01
C ASP A 193 27.37 -8.20 14.01
N SER A 194 26.48 -7.20 13.98
CA SER A 194 25.03 -7.43 13.89
C SER A 194 24.65 -8.05 12.56
N CYS A 195 23.75 -9.02 12.59
CA CYS A 195 23.21 -9.68 11.39
C CYS A 195 22.17 -8.83 10.64
N VAL A 196 21.76 -7.67 11.17
CA VAL A 196 20.66 -6.86 10.64
C VAL A 196 20.91 -6.43 9.19
N GLY A 197 22.10 -5.96 8.89
CA GLY A 197 22.47 -5.55 7.54
C GLY A 197 22.33 -6.67 6.50
N ASP A 198 22.66 -7.89 6.88
CA ASP A 198 22.51 -9.07 6.02
C ASP A 198 21.05 -9.48 5.84
N LEU A 199 20.27 -9.44 6.91
CA LEU A 199 18.82 -9.72 6.86
C LEU A 199 18.10 -8.73 5.95
N VAL A 200 18.44 -7.44 6.06
CA VAL A 200 17.87 -6.40 5.20
C VAL A 200 18.18 -6.66 3.74
N ARG A 201 19.45 -6.88 3.40
CA ARG A 201 19.87 -7.11 2.01
C ARG A 201 19.25 -8.37 1.40
N ARG A 202 19.10 -9.43 2.19
CA ARG A 202 18.62 -10.73 1.68
C ARG A 202 17.12 -10.87 1.64
N HIS A 203 16.42 -10.27 2.60
CA HIS A 203 15.01 -10.59 2.84
C HIS A 203 14.05 -9.41 2.85
N ILE A 204 14.53 -8.20 3.15
CA ILE A 204 13.67 -7.00 3.17
C ILE A 204 13.83 -6.20 1.87
N LEU A 205 15.08 -5.97 1.46
CA LEU A 205 15.44 -5.21 0.26
C LEU A 205 16.44 -6.03 -0.59
N PRO A 206 16.04 -7.17 -1.13
CA PRO A 206 16.92 -7.93 -2.01
C PRO A 206 17.25 -7.06 -3.21
N GLU A 207 18.53 -6.74 -3.40
CA GLU A 207 18.99 -6.16 -4.65
C GLU A 207 18.82 -7.21 -5.75
N THR A 208 17.75 -7.09 -6.51
CA THR A 208 17.63 -7.80 -7.78
C THR A 208 18.61 -7.12 -8.74
N ARG A 209 19.88 -7.50 -8.69
CA ARG A 209 20.82 -7.18 -9.75
C ARG A 209 20.50 -8.08 -10.94
N SER A 210 19.47 -7.73 -11.68
CA SER A 210 19.37 -8.21 -13.05
C SER A 210 20.50 -7.53 -13.85
N ARG A 211 21.67 -8.15 -13.86
CA ARG A 211 22.63 -7.94 -14.95
C ARG A 211 22.12 -8.68 -16.19
N LEU A 212 20.88 -8.46 -16.52
CA LEU A 212 20.33 -8.96 -17.75
C LEU A 212 20.69 -7.91 -18.80
N GLY A 213 21.55 -8.28 -19.73
CA GLY A 213 21.59 -7.57 -21.01
C GLY A 213 20.16 -7.56 -21.58
N VAL A 214 19.81 -6.55 -22.35
CA VAL A 214 18.47 -6.44 -23.01
C VAL A 214 18.03 -7.78 -23.64
N ARG A 215 18.98 -8.61 -24.07
CA ARG A 215 18.75 -9.94 -24.62
C ARG A 215 18.28 -10.97 -23.59
N ASP A 216 18.79 -10.89 -22.35
CA ASP A 216 18.43 -11.80 -21.26
C ASP A 216 17.10 -11.35 -20.61
N GLU A 217 16.80 -10.04 -20.58
CA GLU A 217 15.48 -9.54 -20.19
C GLU A 217 14.39 -10.02 -21.14
N ILE A 218 14.63 -9.98 -22.45
CA ILE A 218 13.72 -10.51 -23.47
C ILE A 218 13.59 -12.03 -23.33
N GLN A 219 14.67 -12.73 -23.04
CA GLN A 219 14.65 -14.18 -22.91
C GLN A 219 13.99 -14.65 -21.62
N ASN A 220 14.21 -13.97 -20.49
CA ASN A 220 13.51 -14.23 -19.24
C ASN A 220 12.04 -13.80 -19.28
N ALA A 221 11.70 -12.68 -19.90
CA ALA A 221 10.32 -12.32 -20.17
C ALA A 221 9.62 -13.40 -21.00
N ARG A 222 10.30 -13.99 -22.00
CA ARG A 222 9.80 -15.11 -22.80
C ARG A 222 9.72 -16.41 -22.00
N VAL A 223 10.64 -16.72 -21.09
CA VAL A 223 10.60 -17.91 -20.22
C VAL A 223 9.46 -17.79 -19.22
N ILE A 224 9.30 -16.61 -18.57
CA ILE A 224 8.15 -16.35 -17.69
C ILE A 224 6.84 -16.42 -18.47
N GLU A 225 6.79 -15.85 -19.67
CA GLU A 225 5.61 -15.92 -20.53
C GLU A 225 5.34 -17.35 -21.02
N THR A 226 6.39 -18.10 -21.32
CA THR A 226 6.23 -19.44 -21.90
C THR A 226 5.97 -20.52 -20.85
N ASP A 227 6.68 -20.54 -19.74
CA ASP A 227 6.66 -21.65 -18.79
C ASP A 227 5.76 -21.41 -17.56
N VAL A 228 5.70 -20.18 -17.06
CA VAL A 228 4.87 -19.83 -15.90
C VAL A 228 3.45 -19.42 -16.30
N LEU A 229 3.32 -18.71 -17.41
CA LEU A 229 2.03 -18.16 -17.86
C LEU A 229 1.33 -19.02 -18.93
N ARG A 230 2.01 -20.04 -19.49
CA ARG A 230 1.42 -20.97 -20.47
C ARG A 230 0.16 -21.68 -19.93
N PRO A 231 0.13 -22.19 -18.67
CA PRO A 231 -1.08 -22.81 -18.15
C PRO A 231 -2.27 -21.84 -18.09
N ILE A 232 -2.02 -20.58 -17.68
CA ILE A 232 -3.05 -19.55 -17.60
C ILE A 232 -3.56 -19.22 -19.02
N ARG A 233 -2.66 -19.09 -19.98
CA ARG A 233 -2.99 -18.85 -21.37
C ARG A 233 -3.84 -20.00 -21.94
N GLY A 234 -3.46 -21.24 -21.71
CA GLY A 234 -4.22 -22.41 -22.15
C GLY A 234 -5.64 -22.44 -21.57
N VAL A 235 -5.80 -22.10 -20.28
CA VAL A 235 -7.13 -21.96 -19.68
C VAL A 235 -7.92 -20.83 -20.33
N MET A 236 -7.32 -19.65 -20.53
CA MET A 236 -7.99 -18.51 -21.15
C MET A 236 -8.37 -18.77 -22.63
N GLU A 237 -7.59 -19.57 -23.35
CA GLU A 237 -7.93 -20.02 -24.70
C GLU A 237 -9.11 -21.01 -24.69
N ALA A 238 -9.15 -21.92 -23.72
CA ALA A 238 -10.22 -22.90 -23.59
C ALA A 238 -11.58 -22.29 -23.18
N VAL A 239 -11.59 -21.16 -22.50
CA VAL A 239 -12.81 -20.47 -22.02
C VAL A 239 -13.13 -19.21 -22.82
N HIS A 240 -12.49 -19.03 -23.96
CA HIS A 240 -12.58 -17.78 -24.71
C HIS A 240 -13.99 -17.50 -25.25
N ASP A 241 -14.74 -18.52 -25.60
CA ASP A 241 -16.13 -18.39 -26.13
C ASP A 241 -17.17 -18.20 -25.01
N MET A 242 -16.74 -18.12 -23.75
CA MET A 242 -17.67 -17.88 -22.64
C MET A 242 -18.04 -16.40 -22.56
N ASP A 243 -19.35 -16.13 -22.56
CA ASP A 243 -19.90 -14.76 -22.40
C ASP A 243 -19.64 -14.19 -21.00
N GLN A 244 -19.56 -15.05 -19.99
CA GLN A 244 -19.28 -14.67 -18.60
C GLN A 244 -18.26 -15.61 -17.99
N LEU A 245 -17.21 -15.05 -17.42
CA LEU A 245 -16.13 -15.79 -16.76
C LEU A 245 -15.76 -15.13 -15.44
N ALA A 246 -15.81 -15.89 -14.36
CA ALA A 246 -15.27 -15.50 -13.05
C ALA A 246 -13.98 -16.28 -12.76
N ILE A 247 -12.89 -15.56 -12.44
CA ILE A 247 -11.61 -16.17 -12.10
C ILE A 247 -11.30 -15.89 -10.64
N GLU A 248 -11.31 -16.93 -9.83
CA GLU A 248 -10.94 -16.86 -8.42
C GLU A 248 -9.54 -17.44 -8.20
N GLY A 249 -8.84 -16.93 -7.19
CA GLY A 249 -7.51 -17.43 -6.83
C GLY A 249 -6.80 -16.53 -5.84
N TYR A 250 -5.77 -17.07 -5.20
CA TYR A 250 -4.95 -16.36 -4.22
C TYR A 250 -4.14 -15.22 -4.87
N PRO A 251 -3.60 -14.26 -4.07
CA PRO A 251 -2.63 -13.28 -4.57
C PRO A 251 -1.45 -13.96 -5.28
N GLY A 252 -0.99 -13.38 -6.40
CA GLY A 252 0.14 -13.92 -7.16
C GLY A 252 -0.19 -15.06 -8.14
N THR A 253 -1.43 -15.54 -8.23
CA THR A 253 -1.83 -16.65 -9.13
C THR A 253 -2.03 -16.25 -10.59
N GLY A 254 -1.75 -15.00 -10.97
CA GLY A 254 -1.83 -14.56 -12.36
C GLY A 254 -3.19 -14.04 -12.84
N LYS A 255 -4.14 -13.73 -11.93
CA LYS A 255 -5.46 -13.18 -12.31
C LYS A 255 -5.36 -11.93 -13.19
N THR A 256 -4.48 -11.00 -12.83
CA THR A 256 -4.24 -9.79 -13.63
C THR A 256 -3.67 -10.10 -15.00
N TYR A 257 -2.82 -11.13 -15.10
CA TYR A 257 -2.31 -11.60 -16.39
C TYR A 257 -3.43 -12.20 -17.25
N ALA A 258 -4.30 -13.02 -16.66
CA ALA A 258 -5.48 -13.55 -17.35
C ALA A 258 -6.38 -12.44 -17.90
N ALA A 259 -6.64 -11.42 -17.07
CA ALA A 259 -7.39 -10.23 -17.49
C ALA A 259 -6.72 -9.47 -18.66
N LEU A 260 -5.41 -9.24 -18.57
CA LEU A 260 -4.63 -8.61 -19.65
C LEU A 260 -4.60 -9.46 -20.91
N TYR A 261 -4.47 -10.78 -20.78
CA TYR A 261 -4.50 -11.70 -21.91
C TYR A 261 -5.83 -11.61 -22.65
N ARG A 262 -6.95 -11.67 -21.91
CA ARG A 262 -8.30 -11.51 -22.47
C ARG A 262 -8.46 -10.16 -23.15
N ALA A 263 -8.12 -9.07 -22.49
CA ALA A 263 -8.23 -7.72 -23.05
C ALA A 263 -7.45 -7.55 -24.36
N ARG A 264 -6.20 -8.05 -24.41
CA ARG A 264 -5.38 -8.00 -25.64
C ARG A 264 -5.97 -8.78 -26.78
N ARG A 265 -6.56 -9.93 -26.48
CA ARG A 265 -7.21 -10.76 -27.48
C ARG A 265 -8.46 -10.09 -28.01
N ASP A 266 -9.35 -9.64 -27.14
CA ASP A 266 -10.59 -8.97 -27.52
C ASP A 266 -10.29 -7.73 -28.39
N LEU A 267 -9.25 -6.96 -28.03
CA LEU A 267 -8.80 -5.83 -28.84
C LEU A 267 -8.23 -6.24 -30.20
N ALA A 268 -7.51 -7.37 -30.28
CA ALA A 268 -6.98 -7.90 -31.53
C ALA A 268 -8.10 -8.40 -32.45
N ASP A 269 -9.19 -8.92 -31.87
CA ASP A 269 -10.40 -9.34 -32.59
C ASP A 269 -11.29 -8.14 -32.99
N GLY A 270 -10.86 -6.92 -32.64
CA GLY A 270 -11.56 -5.67 -33.00
C GLY A 270 -12.65 -5.27 -32.03
N HIS A 271 -12.76 -5.95 -30.88
CA HIS A 271 -13.75 -5.66 -29.85
C HIS A 271 -13.42 -4.39 -29.11
N ARG A 272 -14.43 -3.56 -28.86
CA ARG A 272 -14.31 -2.41 -27.97
C ARG A 272 -14.32 -2.89 -26.51
N THR A 273 -13.19 -2.72 -25.82
CA THR A 273 -12.94 -3.38 -24.52
C THR A 273 -12.84 -2.36 -23.38
N LEU A 274 -13.59 -2.63 -22.31
CA LEU A 274 -13.51 -1.93 -21.02
C LEU A 274 -12.81 -2.80 -19.99
N VAL A 275 -11.73 -2.28 -19.39
CA VAL A 275 -11.04 -2.93 -18.26
C VAL A 275 -11.24 -2.09 -17.00
N LEU A 276 -11.92 -2.67 -16.01
CA LEU A 276 -12.21 -2.00 -14.75
C LEU A 276 -11.33 -2.54 -13.63
N CYS A 277 -10.84 -1.65 -12.79
CA CYS A 277 -10.10 -2.02 -11.59
C CYS A 277 -10.43 -1.09 -10.42
N TYR A 278 -9.99 -1.47 -9.23
CA TYR A 278 -10.30 -0.72 -8.02
C TYR A 278 -9.27 0.35 -7.71
N ASN A 279 -7.97 0.04 -7.77
CA ASN A 279 -6.92 0.93 -7.25
C ASN A 279 -6.15 1.68 -8.34
N ILE A 280 -5.53 2.81 -7.95
CA ILE A 280 -4.78 3.69 -8.86
C ILE A 280 -3.54 3.02 -9.46
N PRO A 281 -2.67 2.34 -8.67
CA PRO A 281 -1.48 1.69 -9.22
C PRO A 281 -1.82 0.61 -10.26
N LEU A 282 -2.85 -0.18 -10.01
CA LEU A 282 -3.29 -1.20 -10.96
C LEU A 282 -3.83 -0.57 -12.25
N ALA A 283 -4.64 0.51 -12.15
CA ALA A 283 -5.11 1.25 -13.32
C ALA A 283 -3.96 1.77 -14.18
N ALA A 284 -2.93 2.35 -13.56
CA ALA A 284 -1.76 2.85 -14.26
C ALA A 284 -0.98 1.72 -14.95
N SER A 285 -0.79 0.59 -14.27
CA SER A 285 -0.10 -0.59 -14.82
C SER A 285 -0.86 -1.18 -16.00
N LEU A 286 -2.19 -1.36 -15.89
CA LEU A 286 -3.04 -1.87 -16.96
C LEU A 286 -3.09 -0.91 -18.15
N THR A 287 -3.18 0.40 -17.89
CA THR A 287 -3.15 1.45 -18.92
C THR A 287 -1.86 1.39 -19.74
N ALA A 288 -0.71 1.27 -19.05
CA ALA A 288 0.59 1.13 -19.71
C ALA A 288 0.69 -0.19 -20.51
N ALA A 289 0.25 -1.32 -19.91
CA ALA A 289 0.31 -2.64 -20.53
C ALA A 289 -0.56 -2.78 -21.80
N LEU A 290 -1.66 -2.03 -21.87
CA LEU A 290 -2.57 -2.00 -23.02
C LEU A 290 -2.34 -0.79 -23.94
N ALA A 291 -1.33 0.04 -23.69
CA ALA A 291 -1.07 1.30 -24.39
C ALA A 291 -2.32 2.20 -24.49
N ALA A 292 -3.18 2.15 -23.49
CA ALA A 292 -4.42 2.91 -23.44
C ALA A 292 -4.16 4.34 -22.94
N LYS A 293 -5.11 5.25 -23.17
CA LYS A 293 -5.06 6.59 -22.60
C LYS A 293 -5.62 6.56 -21.18
N PRO A 294 -5.00 7.23 -20.20
CA PRO A 294 -5.53 7.32 -18.84
C PRO A 294 -6.95 7.89 -18.80
N VAL A 295 -7.79 7.33 -17.92
CA VAL A 295 -9.13 7.85 -17.62
C VAL A 295 -9.10 8.54 -16.25
N ARG A 296 -9.57 9.78 -16.21
CA ARG A 296 -9.73 10.58 -15.00
C ARG A 296 -11.22 10.84 -14.75
N ALA A 297 -11.57 11.24 -13.54
CA ALA A 297 -12.95 11.53 -13.18
C ALA A 297 -13.61 12.64 -14.04
N ASN A 298 -12.81 13.53 -14.61
CA ASN A 298 -13.24 14.61 -15.50
C ASN A 298 -13.01 14.31 -16.99
N THR A 299 -12.79 13.05 -17.38
CA THR A 299 -12.66 12.68 -18.80
C THR A 299 -14.03 12.79 -19.47
N PRO A 300 -14.18 13.57 -20.56
CA PRO A 300 -15.46 13.71 -21.27
C PRO A 300 -15.98 12.37 -21.77
N ILE A 301 -17.29 12.14 -21.62
CA ILE A 301 -17.91 10.86 -22.01
C ILE A 301 -17.78 10.60 -23.52
N GLU A 302 -17.78 11.65 -24.34
CA GLU A 302 -17.59 11.57 -25.79
C GLU A 302 -16.19 11.04 -26.14
N GLU A 303 -15.20 11.43 -25.35
CA GLU A 303 -13.83 10.91 -25.51
C GLU A 303 -13.77 9.42 -25.18
N LEU A 304 -14.48 8.97 -24.14
CA LEU A 304 -14.55 7.55 -23.79
C LEU A 304 -15.24 6.74 -24.89
N ARG A 305 -16.30 7.29 -25.49
CA ARG A 305 -17.00 6.64 -26.62
C ARG A 305 -16.12 6.41 -27.84
N ALA A 306 -15.18 7.31 -28.08
CA ALA A 306 -14.27 7.24 -29.23
C ALA A 306 -13.11 6.26 -29.03
N ARG A 307 -12.93 5.69 -27.83
CA ARG A 307 -11.82 4.78 -27.53
C ARG A 307 -12.22 3.32 -27.72
N ASN A 308 -11.39 2.55 -28.42
CA ASN A 308 -11.53 1.09 -28.52
C ASN A 308 -11.10 0.38 -27.22
N CYS A 309 -10.12 0.92 -26.51
CA CYS A 309 -9.66 0.42 -25.23
C CYS A 309 -9.85 1.48 -24.15
N VAL A 310 -10.62 1.14 -23.14
CA VAL A 310 -10.85 1.99 -21.95
C VAL A 310 -10.36 1.24 -20.72
N VAL A 311 -9.35 1.77 -20.04
CA VAL A 311 -8.87 1.27 -18.75
C VAL A 311 -9.22 2.31 -17.70
N ALA A 312 -10.04 1.94 -16.74
CA ALA A 312 -10.54 2.89 -15.76
C ALA A 312 -10.68 2.27 -14.37
N ARG A 313 -10.63 3.13 -13.36
CA ARG A 313 -11.11 2.75 -12.03
C ARG A 313 -12.63 2.83 -11.99
N PHE A 314 -13.23 1.88 -11.27
CA PHE A 314 -14.69 1.89 -11.08
C PHE A 314 -15.20 3.25 -10.58
N HIS A 315 -14.54 3.82 -9.57
CA HIS A 315 -14.86 5.14 -9.04
C HIS A 315 -14.75 6.27 -10.09
N ALA A 316 -13.76 6.23 -10.98
CA ALA A 316 -13.64 7.25 -12.03
C ALA A 316 -14.79 7.19 -13.04
N MET A 317 -15.20 5.97 -13.41
CA MET A 317 -16.37 5.78 -14.29
C MET A 317 -17.65 6.26 -13.62
N ALA A 318 -17.83 6.00 -12.33
CA ALA A 318 -18.99 6.43 -11.57
C ALA A 318 -19.06 7.97 -11.44
N MET A 319 -17.92 8.63 -11.26
CA MET A 319 -17.84 10.10 -11.26
C MET A 319 -18.20 10.70 -12.62
N ILE A 320 -17.70 10.13 -13.72
CA ILE A 320 -18.05 10.56 -15.07
C ILE A 320 -19.57 10.38 -15.31
N ALA A 321 -20.13 9.28 -14.82
CA ALA A 321 -21.57 9.03 -14.92
C ALA A 321 -22.37 10.07 -14.13
N ALA A 322 -21.97 10.38 -12.91
CA ALA A 322 -22.61 11.39 -12.07
C ALA A 322 -22.57 12.78 -12.74
N GLU A 323 -21.40 13.19 -13.23
CA GLU A 323 -21.25 14.46 -13.97
C GLU A 323 -22.14 14.51 -15.23
N THR A 324 -22.21 13.42 -15.97
CA THR A 324 -23.06 13.29 -17.17
C THR A 324 -24.56 13.47 -16.85
N ARG A 325 -24.98 13.12 -15.62
CA ARG A 325 -26.34 13.32 -15.10
C ARG A 325 -26.54 14.67 -14.39
N GLY A 326 -25.54 15.52 -14.38
CA GLY A 326 -25.57 16.78 -13.65
C GLY A 326 -25.57 16.61 -12.11
N ALA A 327 -25.21 15.43 -11.61
CA ALA A 327 -25.06 15.19 -10.20
C ALA A 327 -23.66 15.59 -9.75
N THR A 328 -23.59 16.32 -8.64
CA THR A 328 -22.32 16.66 -7.95
C THR A 328 -22.30 15.96 -6.59
N PRO A 329 -21.87 14.68 -6.52
CA PRO A 329 -21.87 13.94 -5.27
C PRO A 329 -20.89 14.59 -4.28
N ASP A 330 -21.38 14.91 -3.08
CA ASP A 330 -20.53 15.40 -1.99
C ASP A 330 -19.80 14.22 -1.33
N PRO A 331 -18.46 14.17 -1.40
CA PRO A 331 -17.68 13.07 -0.77
C PRO A 331 -17.90 12.93 0.74
N ALA A 332 -18.51 13.95 1.35
CA ALA A 332 -18.79 13.99 2.77
C ALA A 332 -20.22 13.52 3.12
N ALA A 333 -21.10 13.34 2.12
CA ALA A 333 -22.46 12.88 2.35
C ALA A 333 -22.48 11.37 2.63
N PRO A 334 -23.33 10.89 3.55
CA PRO A 334 -23.49 9.46 3.83
C PRO A 334 -23.85 8.63 2.60
N GLU A 335 -24.70 9.19 1.72
CA GLU A 335 -25.20 8.57 0.48
C GLU A 335 -24.24 8.70 -0.73
N TYR A 336 -23.02 9.20 -0.52
CA TYR A 336 -22.05 9.44 -1.60
C TYR A 336 -21.89 8.27 -2.56
N TYR A 337 -21.69 7.06 -2.03
CA TYR A 337 -21.48 5.88 -2.85
C TYR A 337 -22.76 5.40 -3.54
N GLU A 338 -23.92 5.57 -2.91
CA GLU A 338 -25.22 5.25 -3.50
C GLU A 338 -25.49 6.12 -4.72
N VAL A 339 -25.28 7.44 -4.60
CA VAL A 339 -25.41 8.37 -5.72
C VAL A 339 -24.50 8.01 -6.89
N LEU A 340 -23.26 7.59 -6.61
CA LEU A 340 -22.31 7.17 -7.64
C LEU A 340 -22.75 5.87 -8.34
N VAL A 341 -23.22 4.89 -7.59
CA VAL A 341 -23.71 3.61 -8.15
C VAL A 341 -24.94 3.84 -8.99
N ASP A 342 -25.93 4.57 -8.48
CA ASP A 342 -27.17 4.89 -9.21
C ASP A 342 -26.91 5.64 -10.52
N ALA A 343 -26.00 6.62 -10.48
CA ALA A 343 -25.60 7.36 -11.67
C ALA A 343 -24.93 6.43 -12.71
N LEU A 344 -24.02 5.55 -12.24
CA LEU A 344 -23.33 4.60 -13.11
C LEU A 344 -24.30 3.62 -13.75
N GLU A 345 -25.22 3.04 -12.97
CA GLU A 345 -26.26 2.15 -13.49
C GLU A 345 -27.17 2.84 -14.51
N SER A 346 -27.61 4.05 -14.20
CA SER A 346 -28.46 4.84 -15.09
C SER A 346 -27.77 5.12 -16.44
N VAL A 347 -26.52 5.59 -16.40
CA VAL A 347 -25.73 5.90 -17.61
C VAL A 347 -25.42 4.63 -18.40
N ALA A 348 -25.18 3.50 -17.73
CA ALA A 348 -24.95 2.21 -18.38
C ALA A 348 -26.22 1.70 -19.06
N LYS A 349 -27.38 1.76 -18.40
CA LYS A 349 -28.70 1.37 -18.97
C LYS A 349 -29.06 2.17 -20.21
N ASP A 350 -28.75 3.46 -20.21
CA ASP A 350 -29.02 4.34 -21.35
C ASP A 350 -27.97 4.23 -22.48
N GLY A 351 -26.98 3.39 -22.31
CA GLY A 351 -25.90 3.22 -23.28
C GLY A 351 -25.03 4.46 -23.49
N ALA A 352 -25.02 5.39 -22.53
CA ALA A 352 -24.32 6.67 -22.68
C ALA A 352 -22.80 6.52 -22.78
N PHE A 353 -22.19 5.45 -22.27
CA PHE A 353 -20.79 5.12 -22.51
C PHE A 353 -20.51 4.51 -23.90
N GLY A 354 -21.56 4.26 -24.69
CA GLY A 354 -21.50 3.40 -25.87
C GLY A 354 -21.44 1.91 -25.51
N VAL A 355 -21.57 1.06 -26.51
CA VAL A 355 -21.53 -0.40 -26.32
C VAL A 355 -20.07 -0.84 -26.18
N PHE A 356 -19.77 -1.60 -25.15
CA PHE A 356 -18.55 -2.37 -25.05
C PHE A 356 -18.85 -3.83 -25.41
N ASP A 357 -18.02 -4.40 -26.27
CA ASP A 357 -18.14 -5.80 -26.69
C ASP A 357 -17.55 -6.73 -25.60
N SER A 358 -16.61 -6.20 -24.80
CA SER A 358 -15.99 -6.92 -23.69
C SER A 358 -15.81 -6.01 -22.47
N ILE A 359 -16.12 -6.54 -21.27
CA ILE A 359 -15.90 -5.89 -19.98
C ILE A 359 -15.12 -6.87 -19.09
N ILE A 360 -13.97 -6.41 -18.59
CA ILE A 360 -13.01 -7.20 -17.80
C ILE A 360 -12.75 -6.52 -16.47
#